data_5cb76280e4ac78a0505a8a09295e9731
#
_entry.id   5cb76280e4ac78a0505a8a09295e9731
#
_cell.length_a   1.000
_cell.length_b   1.000
_cell.length_c   1.000
_cell.angle_alpha   90.00
_cell.angle_beta   90.00
_cell.angle_gamma   90.00
#
_symmetry.space_group_name_H-M   'P 1'
#
loop_
_entity.id
_entity.type
_entity.pdbx_description
1 polymer ?
#
loop_
_entity_poly.entity_id
_entity_poly.type
_entity_poly.pdbx_seq_one_letter_code
_entity_poly.pdbx_strand_id
1 'polypeptide(L)'
;MSSIASSLSKHNTTPTEPGNSGGKTVMIDPGHGGSAPGNSSGGMIEKDYNLNTSLATTEYLRSKGFNVIMTRDTDKTLSLGNRTALSNSLKPDLFTSIHYNGSTNKQGHGVEVFYKLKDKNGGTTKTVATNILNRILEKFKLTNRGIKTRVLPSDSTKDYLYVLRSNDMPAVLVECAFLDNENDMSLINSSAKVKEMGTQIGKGIEDSLK
;
A
#
# COMPACT_ATOMS: atom_id res chain seq x y z
N MET A 1 8.08 11.01 -24.60
CA MET A 1 7.86 10.37 -23.29
C MET A 1 6.84 9.28 -23.46
N SER A 2 7.27 8.01 -23.48
CA SER A 2 6.39 6.85 -23.67
C SER A 2 5.60 6.61 -22.37
N SER A 3 4.28 6.59 -22.45
CA SER A 3 3.40 6.38 -21.30
C SER A 3 3.60 4.97 -20.74
N ILE A 4 3.83 4.88 -19.42
CA ILE A 4 3.91 3.63 -18.65
C ILE A 4 2.63 2.76 -18.82
N ALA A 5 1.53 3.36 -19.27
CA ALA A 5 0.24 2.72 -19.44
C ALA A 5 0.17 1.66 -20.58
N SER A 6 1.08 1.68 -21.57
CA SER A 6 0.93 0.84 -22.76
C SER A 6 1.63 -0.51 -22.73
N SER A 7 2.46 -0.82 -21.71
CA SER A 7 3.24 -2.06 -21.68
C SER A 7 2.76 -3.15 -20.72
N LEU A 8 1.66 -2.92 -19.96
CA LEU A 8 1.17 -3.83 -18.92
C LEU A 8 -0.20 -4.48 -19.20
N SER A 9 -0.66 -4.47 -20.45
CA SER A 9 -1.89 -5.18 -20.81
C SER A 9 -1.57 -6.63 -21.15
N LYS A 10 -1.85 -7.54 -20.25
CA LYS A 10 -2.35 -8.93 -20.36
C LYS A 10 -1.95 -9.77 -19.15
N HIS A 11 -2.66 -9.61 -18.05
CA HIS A 11 -2.84 -10.72 -17.11
C HIS A 11 -4.32 -10.82 -16.79
N ASN A 12 -4.97 -11.71 -17.53
CA ASN A 12 -6.33 -12.14 -17.25
C ASN A 12 -6.22 -13.17 -16.12
N THR A 13 -6.39 -12.74 -14.89
CA THR A 13 -6.51 -13.67 -13.75
C THR A 13 -7.84 -13.43 -13.08
N THR A 14 -8.74 -14.38 -13.24
CA THR A 14 -9.92 -14.60 -12.40
C THR A 14 -9.48 -14.49 -10.93
N PRO A 15 -10.29 -13.92 -10.01
CA PRO A 15 -10.00 -13.98 -8.59
C PRO A 15 -9.81 -15.45 -8.22
N THR A 16 -8.58 -15.88 -7.96
CA THR A 16 -8.31 -17.22 -7.48
C THR A 16 -8.85 -17.29 -6.05
N GLU A 17 -9.81 -18.18 -5.82
CA GLU A 17 -10.20 -18.64 -4.50
C GLU A 17 -8.94 -18.93 -3.67
N PRO A 18 -8.91 -18.63 -2.36
CA PRO A 18 -7.75 -18.85 -1.52
C PRO A 18 -7.40 -20.35 -1.58
N GLY A 19 -6.25 -20.65 -2.19
CA GLY A 19 -5.68 -22.00 -2.15
C GLY A 19 -5.46 -22.37 -0.68
N ASN A 20 -5.96 -23.52 -0.27
CA ASN A 20 -5.88 -24.06 1.10
C ASN A 20 -4.44 -24.54 1.41
N SER A 21 -3.49 -23.61 1.36
CA SER A 21 -2.14 -23.77 1.89
C SER A 21 -2.13 -23.07 3.25
N GLY A 22 -1.83 -23.75 4.35
CA GLY A 22 -1.84 -23.23 5.73
C GLY A 22 -0.99 -21.98 6.00
N GLY A 23 -0.78 -21.12 5.00
CA GLY A 23 -0.04 -19.87 5.03
C GLY A 23 -0.90 -18.70 5.52
N LYS A 24 -0.24 -17.67 6.05
CA LYS A 24 -0.86 -16.40 6.45
C LYS A 24 -1.59 -15.74 5.28
N THR A 25 -2.74 -15.14 5.56
CA THR A 25 -3.54 -14.41 4.57
C THR A 25 -3.29 -12.91 4.69
N VAL A 26 -2.87 -12.29 3.59
CA VAL A 26 -2.63 -10.85 3.50
C VAL A 26 -3.61 -10.23 2.51
N MET A 27 -4.29 -9.16 2.93
CA MET A 27 -5.09 -8.36 2.02
C MET A 27 -4.31 -7.13 1.57
N ILE A 28 -4.13 -6.99 0.25
CA ILE A 28 -3.50 -5.83 -0.38
C ILE A 28 -4.58 -4.91 -0.95
N ASP A 29 -4.53 -3.65 -0.56
CA ASP A 29 -5.50 -2.63 -0.94
C ASP A 29 -4.83 -1.54 -1.79
N PRO A 30 -4.93 -1.59 -3.13
CA PRO A 30 -4.50 -0.47 -3.96
C PRO A 30 -5.42 0.74 -3.71
N GLY A 31 -4.88 1.81 -3.13
CA GLY A 31 -5.65 3.03 -2.87
C GLY A 31 -6.27 3.63 -4.12
N HIS A 32 -7.37 4.39 -3.96
CA HIS A 32 -8.09 5.01 -5.09
C HIS A 32 -8.62 4.00 -6.11
N GLY A 33 -8.83 4.43 -7.39
CA GLY A 33 -9.29 3.58 -8.48
C GLY A 33 -10.54 4.10 -9.18
N GLY A 34 -10.68 3.80 -10.46
CA GLY A 34 -11.79 4.22 -11.30
C GLY A 34 -11.97 5.74 -11.32
N SER A 35 -13.12 6.22 -10.84
CA SER A 35 -13.45 7.66 -10.75
C SER A 35 -12.71 8.42 -9.63
N ALA A 36 -11.96 7.74 -8.76
CA ALA A 36 -11.15 8.34 -7.72
C ALA A 36 -9.66 8.28 -8.11
N PRO A 37 -9.10 9.31 -8.78
CA PRO A 37 -7.74 9.25 -9.31
C PRO A 37 -6.66 9.34 -8.22
N GLY A 38 -6.98 9.91 -7.04
CA GLY A 38 -5.99 10.33 -6.06
C GLY A 38 -5.21 11.57 -6.52
N ASN A 39 -3.98 11.71 -6.07
CA ASN A 39 -3.09 12.78 -6.50
C ASN A 39 -2.71 12.61 -7.97
N SER A 40 -2.45 13.75 -8.65
CA SER A 40 -2.01 13.75 -10.04
C SER A 40 -0.95 14.83 -10.24
N SER A 41 0.16 14.49 -10.90
CA SER A 41 1.25 15.41 -11.18
C SER A 41 2.04 14.96 -12.42
N GLY A 42 2.32 15.88 -13.35
CA GLY A 42 3.18 15.61 -14.51
C GLY A 42 2.70 14.43 -15.39
N GLY A 43 1.41 14.16 -15.46
CA GLY A 43 0.83 13.02 -16.18
C GLY A 43 0.83 11.70 -15.40
N MET A 44 1.36 11.69 -14.17
CA MET A 44 1.28 10.57 -13.25
C MET A 44 -0.03 10.63 -12.47
N ILE A 45 -0.67 9.49 -12.26
CA ILE A 45 -1.94 9.38 -11.53
C ILE A 45 -1.75 8.35 -10.41
N GLU A 46 -2.09 8.75 -9.18
CA GLU A 46 -1.83 7.93 -7.98
C GLU A 46 -2.46 6.54 -8.06
N LYS A 47 -3.73 6.44 -8.52
CA LYS A 47 -4.42 5.15 -8.63
C LYS A 47 -3.68 4.11 -9.47
N ASP A 48 -2.92 4.55 -10.49
CA ASP A 48 -2.17 3.67 -11.39
C ASP A 48 -0.88 3.17 -10.72
N TYR A 49 -0.17 4.07 -10.02
CA TYR A 49 0.99 3.70 -9.22
C TYR A 49 0.62 2.77 -8.07
N ASN A 50 -0.48 3.07 -7.36
CA ASN A 50 -1.01 2.21 -6.30
C ASN A 50 -1.30 0.81 -6.80
N LEU A 51 -1.98 0.69 -7.96
CA LEU A 51 -2.32 -0.60 -8.55
C LEU A 51 -1.06 -1.40 -8.94
N ASN A 52 -0.14 -0.76 -9.66
CA ASN A 52 1.07 -1.44 -10.16
C ASN A 52 2.00 -1.88 -9.00
N THR A 53 2.18 -1.04 -7.98
CA THR A 53 2.92 -1.39 -6.77
C THR A 53 2.26 -2.55 -6.03
N SER A 54 0.93 -2.51 -5.89
CA SER A 54 0.16 -3.55 -5.22
C SER A 54 0.19 -4.90 -5.94
N LEU A 55 0.14 -4.89 -7.27
CA LEU A 55 0.29 -6.11 -8.08
C LEU A 55 1.66 -6.75 -7.87
N ALA A 56 2.72 -5.94 -7.82
CA ALA A 56 4.08 -6.43 -7.56
C ALA A 56 4.24 -6.96 -6.12
N THR A 57 3.62 -6.30 -5.13
CA THR A 57 3.58 -6.78 -3.74
C THR A 57 2.88 -8.14 -3.67
N THR A 58 1.76 -8.27 -4.37
CA THR A 58 0.98 -9.51 -4.45
C THR A 58 1.77 -10.64 -5.10
N GLU A 59 2.43 -10.37 -6.23
CA GLU A 59 3.29 -11.34 -6.92
C GLU A 59 4.39 -11.87 -6.00
N TYR A 60 5.08 -10.95 -5.30
CA TYR A 60 6.12 -11.31 -4.35
C TYR A 60 5.60 -12.20 -3.20
N LEU A 61 4.53 -11.77 -2.51
CA LEU A 61 3.99 -12.49 -1.37
C LEU A 61 3.47 -13.88 -1.76
N ARG A 62 2.81 -14.02 -2.91
CA ARG A 62 2.38 -15.31 -3.43
C ARG A 62 3.56 -16.23 -3.71
N SER A 63 4.69 -15.71 -4.25
CA SER A 63 5.92 -16.48 -4.46
C SER A 63 6.55 -16.97 -3.15
N LYS A 64 6.18 -16.38 -2.01
CA LYS A 64 6.62 -16.74 -0.65
C LYS A 64 5.63 -17.63 0.11
N GLY A 65 4.55 -18.07 -0.55
CA GLY A 65 3.55 -18.99 0.03
C GLY A 65 2.46 -18.31 0.84
N PHE A 66 2.31 -16.98 0.77
CA PHE A 66 1.19 -16.28 1.38
C PHE A 66 -0.09 -16.44 0.55
N ASN A 67 -1.23 -16.54 1.22
CA ASN A 67 -2.53 -16.30 0.60
C ASN A 67 -2.71 -14.79 0.43
N VAL A 68 -2.89 -14.31 -0.80
CA VAL A 68 -3.04 -12.87 -1.05
C VAL A 68 -4.36 -12.58 -1.75
N ILE A 69 -5.15 -11.73 -1.10
CA ILE A 69 -6.42 -11.19 -1.59
C ILE A 69 -6.18 -9.72 -1.93
N MET A 70 -6.69 -9.24 -3.06
CA MET A 70 -6.67 -7.82 -3.41
C MET A 70 -8.06 -7.23 -3.32
N THR A 71 -8.19 -5.99 -2.80
CA THR A 71 -9.48 -5.28 -2.82
C THR A 71 -9.88 -4.91 -4.25
N ARG A 72 -8.91 -4.59 -5.09
CA ARG A 72 -9.03 -4.44 -6.54
C ARG A 72 -7.75 -4.88 -7.24
N ASP A 73 -7.87 -5.46 -8.41
CA ASP A 73 -6.77 -5.90 -9.27
C ASP A 73 -6.79 -5.21 -10.64
N THR A 74 -7.78 -4.34 -10.84
CA THR A 74 -8.00 -3.52 -12.03
C THR A 74 -8.32 -2.08 -11.63
N ASP A 75 -8.45 -1.19 -12.61
CA ASP A 75 -8.86 0.20 -12.38
C ASP A 75 -10.38 0.28 -12.19
N LYS A 76 -10.86 0.02 -10.97
CA LYS A 76 -12.27 0.12 -10.59
C LYS A 76 -12.45 0.97 -9.34
N THR A 77 -13.57 1.65 -9.25
CA THR A 77 -13.95 2.45 -8.08
C THR A 77 -14.36 1.55 -6.93
N LEU A 78 -13.74 1.76 -5.75
CA LEU A 78 -14.15 1.16 -4.50
C LEU A 78 -14.23 2.23 -3.41
N SER A 79 -15.36 2.26 -2.70
CA SER A 79 -15.51 3.12 -1.52
C SER A 79 -14.61 2.63 -0.37
N LEU A 80 -14.24 3.54 0.53
CA LEU A 80 -13.50 3.17 1.75
C LEU A 80 -14.25 2.12 2.57
N GLY A 81 -15.59 2.23 2.65
CA GLY A 81 -16.43 1.26 3.35
C GLY A 81 -16.37 -0.13 2.73
N ASN A 82 -16.40 -0.25 1.38
CA ASN A 82 -16.32 -1.55 0.72
C ASN A 82 -14.97 -2.23 0.93
N ARG A 83 -13.86 -1.47 1.00
CA ARG A 83 -12.51 -2.00 1.30
C ARG A 83 -12.46 -2.65 2.68
N THR A 84 -12.94 -1.93 3.70
CA THR A 84 -12.94 -2.43 5.08
C THR A 84 -13.99 -3.50 5.32
N ALA A 85 -15.16 -3.43 4.69
CA ALA A 85 -16.17 -4.48 4.77
C ALA A 85 -15.65 -5.80 4.20
N LEU A 86 -14.95 -5.77 3.05
CA LEU A 86 -14.32 -6.95 2.47
C LEU A 86 -13.26 -7.54 3.43
N SER A 87 -12.40 -6.69 3.99
CA SER A 87 -11.39 -7.12 4.96
C SER A 87 -12.03 -7.75 6.21
N ASN A 88 -13.02 -7.08 6.79
CA ASN A 88 -13.67 -7.55 8.01
C ASN A 88 -14.44 -8.85 7.80
N SER A 89 -14.97 -9.09 6.59
CA SER A 89 -15.66 -10.35 6.23
C SER A 89 -14.68 -11.52 6.04
N LEU A 90 -13.51 -11.27 5.40
CA LEU A 90 -12.54 -12.31 5.07
C LEU A 90 -11.47 -12.52 6.16
N LYS A 91 -11.36 -11.59 7.11
CA LYS A 91 -10.49 -11.66 8.30
C LYS A 91 -9.04 -12.05 7.98
N PRO A 92 -8.32 -11.30 7.11
CA PRO A 92 -6.92 -11.57 6.84
C PRO A 92 -6.06 -11.35 8.09
N ASP A 93 -4.88 -11.97 8.15
CA ASP A 93 -3.90 -11.72 9.21
C ASP A 93 -3.35 -10.28 9.16
N LEU A 94 -3.34 -9.67 7.97
CA LEU A 94 -2.89 -8.30 7.76
C LEU A 94 -3.63 -7.66 6.58
N PHE A 95 -4.05 -6.40 6.75
CA PHE A 95 -4.51 -5.50 5.70
C PHE A 95 -3.42 -4.45 5.42
N THR A 96 -3.01 -4.28 4.17
CA THR A 96 -2.03 -3.28 3.75
C THR A 96 -2.57 -2.43 2.62
N SER A 97 -2.85 -1.14 2.90
CA SER A 97 -3.23 -0.15 1.88
C SER A 97 -1.98 0.50 1.29
N ILE A 98 -1.92 0.65 -0.03
CA ILE A 98 -0.75 1.19 -0.75
C ILE A 98 -1.17 2.44 -1.49
N HIS A 99 -0.44 3.53 -1.21
CA HIS A 99 -0.67 4.88 -1.70
C HIS A 99 0.62 5.56 -2.14
N TYR A 100 0.46 6.64 -2.88
CA TYR A 100 1.49 7.65 -3.16
C TYR A 100 0.99 9.02 -2.72
N ASN A 101 1.79 9.69 -1.94
CA ASN A 101 1.44 10.97 -1.32
C ASN A 101 1.44 12.13 -2.33
N GLY A 102 0.89 13.25 -1.92
CA GLY A 102 0.95 14.54 -2.59
C GLY A 102 0.87 15.68 -1.59
N SER A 103 1.44 16.82 -1.95
CA SER A 103 1.43 18.01 -1.09
C SER A 103 0.95 19.25 -1.85
N THR A 104 0.11 20.06 -1.20
CA THR A 104 -0.47 21.27 -1.83
C THR A 104 0.58 22.28 -2.27
N ASN A 105 1.73 22.32 -1.59
CA ASN A 105 2.85 23.22 -1.88
C ASN A 105 4.00 22.54 -2.64
N LYS A 106 3.85 21.26 -3.03
CA LYS A 106 4.87 20.45 -3.72
C LYS A 106 6.20 20.30 -2.99
N GLN A 107 6.23 20.57 -1.68
CA GLN A 107 7.44 20.47 -0.86
C GLN A 107 7.51 19.16 -0.07
N GLY A 108 6.42 18.38 -0.03
CA GLY A 108 6.41 17.05 0.55
C GLY A 108 7.37 16.13 -0.21
N HIS A 109 8.10 15.27 0.51
CA HIS A 109 9.01 14.28 -0.07
C HIS A 109 9.27 13.13 0.90
N GLY A 110 9.61 11.97 0.37
CA GLY A 110 10.01 10.80 1.14
C GLY A 110 8.88 9.79 1.37
N VAL A 111 9.20 8.75 2.13
CA VAL A 111 8.33 7.61 2.45
C VAL A 111 7.88 7.64 3.89
N GLU A 112 6.63 7.28 4.14
CA GLU A 112 6.07 7.12 5.48
C GLU A 112 5.10 5.93 5.55
N VAL A 113 4.96 5.31 6.72
CA VAL A 113 4.02 4.21 6.90
C VAL A 113 3.15 4.48 8.12
N PHE A 114 1.84 4.48 7.92
CA PHE A 114 0.86 4.64 8.98
C PHE A 114 0.45 3.28 9.54
N TYR A 115 0.32 3.21 10.86
CA TYR A 115 -0.11 2.04 11.60
C TYR A 115 -1.20 2.39 12.62
N LYS A 116 -1.91 1.38 13.13
CA LYS A 116 -3.05 1.61 14.03
C LYS A 116 -2.63 2.27 15.34
N LEU A 117 -3.40 3.26 15.77
CA LEU A 117 -3.18 4.00 17.01
C LEU A 117 -3.09 3.09 18.26
N LYS A 118 -3.88 2.01 18.29
CA LYS A 118 -3.86 1.04 19.40
C LYS A 118 -2.48 0.41 19.62
N ASP A 119 -1.65 0.35 18.58
CA ASP A 119 -0.30 -0.24 18.64
C ASP A 119 0.81 0.80 18.86
N LYS A 120 0.46 2.04 19.26
CA LYS A 120 1.42 3.14 19.46
C LYS A 120 2.56 2.78 20.42
N ASN A 121 2.27 2.05 21.48
CA ASN A 121 3.24 1.64 22.49
C ASN A 121 3.89 0.26 22.20
N GLY A 122 3.61 -0.34 21.05
CA GLY A 122 4.05 -1.66 20.63
C GLY A 122 2.90 -2.47 20.07
N GLY A 123 3.17 -3.43 19.20
CA GLY A 123 2.16 -4.30 18.62
C GLY A 123 2.42 -4.60 17.15
N THR A 124 1.60 -5.49 16.59
CA THR A 124 1.79 -6.06 15.26
C THR A 124 1.90 -4.99 14.17
N THR A 125 1.00 -4.01 14.15
CA THR A 125 0.98 -3.03 13.06
C THR A 125 2.16 -2.06 13.11
N LYS A 126 2.70 -1.78 14.30
CA LYS A 126 3.93 -1.01 14.46
C LYS A 126 5.14 -1.76 13.92
N THR A 127 5.25 -3.05 14.21
CA THR A 127 6.33 -3.93 13.69
C THR A 127 6.26 -4.00 12.17
N VAL A 128 5.09 -4.27 11.61
CA VAL A 128 4.88 -4.31 10.14
C VAL A 128 5.28 -2.99 9.49
N ALA A 129 4.82 -1.86 10.03
CA ALA A 129 5.15 -0.53 9.51
C ALA A 129 6.66 -0.27 9.53
N THR A 130 7.35 -0.67 10.61
CA THR A 130 8.81 -0.53 10.74
C THR A 130 9.54 -1.37 9.69
N ASN A 131 9.16 -2.63 9.54
CA ASN A 131 9.83 -3.54 8.59
C ASN A 131 9.61 -3.09 7.13
N ILE A 132 8.38 -2.69 6.76
CA ILE A 132 8.10 -2.14 5.42
C ILE A 132 8.96 -0.90 5.17
N LEU A 133 8.96 0.07 6.10
CA LEU A 133 9.73 1.30 5.96
C LEU A 133 11.23 1.00 5.78
N ASN A 134 11.80 0.14 6.60
CA ASN A 134 13.21 -0.23 6.54
C ASN A 134 13.56 -0.86 5.18
N ARG A 135 12.76 -1.81 4.69
CA ARG A 135 13.00 -2.44 3.39
C ARG A 135 12.95 -1.45 2.23
N ILE A 136 12.02 -0.50 2.27
CA ILE A 136 11.97 0.57 1.25
C ILE A 136 13.22 1.44 1.31
N LEU A 137 13.64 1.87 2.50
CA LEU A 137 14.80 2.75 2.70
C LEU A 137 16.13 2.05 2.37
N GLU A 138 16.25 0.74 2.59
CA GLU A 138 17.41 -0.05 2.17
C GLU A 138 17.61 -0.01 0.64
N LYS A 139 16.51 0.09 -0.12
CA LYS A 139 16.55 0.03 -1.57
C LYS A 139 16.51 1.38 -2.26
N PHE A 140 15.75 2.30 -1.70
CA PHE A 140 15.53 3.63 -2.28
C PHE A 140 16.11 4.71 -1.37
N LYS A 141 16.82 5.70 -1.97
CA LYS A 141 17.34 6.86 -1.25
C LYS A 141 16.24 7.92 -0.99
N LEU A 142 15.08 7.47 -0.55
CA LEU A 142 13.98 8.35 -0.18
C LEU A 142 14.23 8.95 1.21
N THR A 143 13.70 10.15 1.44
CA THR A 143 13.70 10.73 2.78
C THR A 143 12.85 9.88 3.73
N ASN A 144 13.43 9.51 4.86
CA ASN A 144 12.73 8.79 5.91
C ASN A 144 11.82 9.74 6.70
N ARG A 145 10.51 9.63 6.50
CA ARG A 145 9.49 10.39 7.26
C ARG A 145 8.99 9.62 8.48
N GLY A 146 9.45 8.39 8.67
CA GLY A 146 9.14 7.54 9.82
C GLY A 146 7.83 6.77 9.71
N ILE A 147 7.60 5.96 10.73
CA ILE A 147 6.29 5.32 10.97
C ILE A 147 5.43 6.25 11.81
N LYS A 148 4.11 6.29 11.53
CA LYS A 148 3.21 7.29 12.13
C LYS A 148 1.88 6.71 12.56
N THR A 149 1.31 7.34 13.59
CA THR A 149 -0.11 7.30 13.88
C THR A 149 -0.72 8.68 13.64
N ARG A 150 -1.97 8.73 13.25
CA ARG A 150 -2.69 10.00 13.08
C ARG A 150 -4.06 9.87 13.70
N VAL A 151 -4.36 10.73 14.67
CA VAL A 151 -5.64 10.72 15.38
C VAL A 151 -6.71 11.49 14.62
N LEU A 152 -7.95 11.05 14.75
CA LEU A 152 -9.11 11.76 14.23
C LEU A 152 -9.31 13.05 15.04
N PRO A 153 -9.40 14.24 14.42
CA PRO A 153 -9.53 15.51 15.16
C PRO A 153 -10.73 15.57 16.10
N SER A 154 -11.84 14.93 15.75
CA SER A 154 -13.06 14.87 16.56
C SER A 154 -13.02 13.79 17.66
N ASP A 155 -12.06 12.86 17.62
CA ASP A 155 -11.94 11.77 18.59
C ASP A 155 -10.50 11.24 18.61
N SER A 156 -9.71 11.70 19.59
CA SER A 156 -8.29 11.34 19.71
C SER A 156 -8.03 9.87 20.06
N THR A 157 -9.05 9.08 20.33
CA THR A 157 -8.96 7.63 20.56
C THR A 157 -9.03 6.84 19.28
N LYS A 158 -9.33 7.47 18.14
CA LYS A 158 -9.54 6.83 16.84
C LYS A 158 -8.51 7.24 15.80
N ASP A 159 -8.17 6.31 14.91
CA ASP A 159 -7.34 6.59 13.74
C ASP A 159 -8.03 7.58 12.78
N TYR A 160 -7.28 8.54 12.25
CA TYR A 160 -7.76 9.46 11.22
C TYR A 160 -8.07 8.73 9.91
N LEU A 161 -7.16 7.85 9.48
CA LEU A 161 -7.29 7.12 8.23
C LEU A 161 -8.41 6.08 8.34
N TYR A 162 -9.42 6.22 7.49
CA TYR A 162 -10.62 5.40 7.55
C TYR A 162 -10.32 3.90 7.48
N VAL A 163 -9.44 3.48 6.56
CA VAL A 163 -9.08 2.08 6.38
C VAL A 163 -8.32 1.48 7.57
N LEU A 164 -7.67 2.30 8.40
CA LEU A 164 -7.10 1.85 9.67
C LEU A 164 -8.17 1.80 10.77
N ARG A 165 -9.01 2.84 10.86
CA ARG A 165 -10.06 2.96 11.88
C ARG A 165 -11.13 1.89 11.79
N SER A 166 -11.61 1.63 10.56
CA SER A 166 -12.77 0.76 10.30
C SER A 166 -12.39 -0.67 9.95
N ASN A 167 -11.11 -1.02 10.05
CA ASN A 167 -10.62 -2.37 9.85
C ASN A 167 -10.46 -3.07 11.21
N ASP A 168 -11.10 -4.21 11.41
CA ASP A 168 -10.99 -4.99 12.65
C ASP A 168 -9.65 -5.72 12.74
N MET A 169 -9.05 -6.00 11.58
CA MET A 169 -7.79 -6.72 11.47
C MET A 169 -6.59 -5.79 11.70
N PRO A 170 -5.38 -6.34 11.96
CA PRO A 170 -4.16 -5.56 11.85
C PRO A 170 -4.07 -4.86 10.50
N ALA A 171 -3.84 -3.54 10.49
CA ALA A 171 -3.87 -2.74 9.28
C ALA A 171 -2.76 -1.67 9.27
N VAL A 172 -2.12 -1.49 8.10
CA VAL A 172 -1.14 -0.44 7.82
C VAL A 172 -1.48 0.27 6.51
N LEU A 173 -1.00 1.51 6.34
CA LEU A 173 -1.08 2.25 5.08
C LEU A 173 0.32 2.78 4.74
N VAL A 174 0.78 2.48 3.53
CA VAL A 174 2.09 2.88 3.02
C VAL A 174 1.92 4.06 2.08
N GLU A 175 2.60 5.15 2.34
CA GLU A 175 2.80 6.28 1.44
C GLU A 175 4.19 6.14 0.82
N CYS A 176 4.27 5.55 -0.36
CA CYS A 176 5.51 5.09 -0.97
C CYS A 176 6.47 6.23 -1.31
N ALA A 177 5.95 7.36 -1.79
CA ALA A 177 6.68 8.55 -2.21
C ALA A 177 5.69 9.67 -2.53
N PHE A 178 6.16 10.89 -2.78
CA PHE A 178 5.32 12.00 -3.22
C PHE A 178 5.32 12.10 -4.75
N LEU A 179 4.15 11.95 -5.38
CA LEU A 179 3.98 12.02 -6.83
C LEU A 179 4.30 13.40 -7.42
N ASP A 180 4.15 14.44 -6.62
CA ASP A 180 4.38 15.83 -7.00
C ASP A 180 5.80 16.32 -6.66
N ASN A 181 6.69 15.42 -6.19
CA ASN A 181 8.09 15.71 -5.90
C ASN A 181 9.00 15.07 -6.95
N GLU A 182 9.74 15.90 -7.69
CA GLU A 182 10.61 15.44 -8.78
C GLU A 182 11.74 14.53 -8.30
N ASN A 183 12.32 14.79 -7.13
CA ASN A 183 13.40 13.96 -6.59
C ASN A 183 12.87 12.56 -6.23
N ASP A 184 11.73 12.46 -5.54
CA ASP A 184 11.11 11.18 -5.22
C ASP A 184 10.79 10.40 -6.51
N MET A 185 10.16 11.07 -7.47
CA MET A 185 9.74 10.42 -8.71
C MET A 185 10.90 10.06 -9.63
N SER A 186 12.05 10.75 -9.55
CA SER A 186 13.26 10.34 -10.24
C SER A 186 13.76 8.95 -9.80
N LEU A 187 13.48 8.57 -8.56
CA LEU A 187 13.82 7.25 -8.00
C LEU A 187 12.83 6.15 -8.40
N ILE A 188 11.60 6.53 -8.85
CA ILE A 188 10.50 5.59 -9.12
C ILE A 188 9.92 5.80 -10.53
N ASN A 189 10.72 6.27 -11.46
CA ASN A 189 10.33 6.74 -12.80
C ASN A 189 10.17 5.64 -13.86
N SER A 190 10.17 4.38 -13.49
CA SER A 190 10.00 3.26 -14.43
C SER A 190 9.18 2.12 -13.84
N SER A 191 8.58 1.30 -14.70
CA SER A 191 7.84 0.11 -14.29
C SER A 191 8.68 -0.85 -13.44
N ALA A 192 9.98 -0.98 -13.75
CA ALA A 192 10.90 -1.78 -12.95
C ALA A 192 11.09 -1.23 -11.53
N LYS A 193 11.14 0.09 -11.36
CA LYS A 193 11.25 0.74 -10.05
C LYS A 193 9.95 0.65 -9.24
N VAL A 194 8.81 0.76 -9.90
CA VAL A 194 7.50 0.55 -9.27
C VAL A 194 7.34 -0.90 -8.82
N LYS A 195 7.77 -1.87 -9.65
CA LYS A 195 7.80 -3.30 -9.27
C LYS A 195 8.72 -3.54 -8.09
N GLU A 196 9.90 -2.92 -8.08
CA GLU A 196 10.85 -3.00 -6.96
C GLU A 196 10.26 -2.44 -5.66
N MET A 197 9.53 -1.30 -5.72
CA MET A 197 8.83 -0.74 -4.56
C MET A 197 7.85 -1.78 -3.97
N GLY A 198 7.03 -2.40 -4.79
CA GLY A 198 6.11 -3.45 -4.36
C GLY A 198 6.83 -4.66 -3.76
N THR A 199 7.96 -5.05 -4.34
CA THR A 199 8.80 -6.13 -3.81
C THR A 199 9.31 -5.79 -2.40
N GLN A 200 9.77 -4.55 -2.15
CA GLN A 200 10.26 -4.16 -0.82
C GLN A 200 9.12 -4.11 0.22
N ILE A 201 7.93 -3.65 -0.15
CA ILE A 201 6.74 -3.74 0.72
C ILE A 201 6.46 -5.21 1.08
N GLY A 202 6.47 -6.10 0.08
CA GLY A 202 6.27 -7.53 0.27
C GLY A 202 7.29 -8.16 1.22
N LYS A 203 8.57 -7.80 1.11
CA LYS A 203 9.63 -8.25 2.03
C LYS A 203 9.37 -7.79 3.46
N GLY A 204 8.99 -6.53 3.67
CA GLY A 204 8.67 -6.01 5.01
C GLY A 204 7.48 -6.72 5.65
N ILE A 205 6.48 -7.11 4.85
CA ILE A 205 5.35 -7.94 5.30
C ILE A 205 5.83 -9.35 5.66
N GLU A 206 6.63 -9.98 4.80
CA GLU A 206 7.20 -11.31 5.04
C GLU A 206 8.01 -11.36 6.34
N ASP A 207 8.89 -10.38 6.59
CA ASP A 207 9.69 -10.26 7.81
C ASP A 207 8.85 -10.13 9.09
N SER A 208 7.60 -9.71 8.94
CA SER A 208 6.69 -9.43 10.06
C SER A 208 5.76 -10.59 10.39
N LEU A 209 5.48 -11.47 9.44
CA LEU A 209 4.46 -12.50 9.56
C LEU A 209 5.01 -13.93 9.56
N LYS A 210 6.28 -14.10 9.27
CA LYS A 210 7.04 -15.35 9.50
C LYS A 210 7.64 -15.32 10.90
#